data_88968cbe4505540dbf59d77d40d619b0
#
_entry.id   88968cbe4505540dbf59d77d40d619b0
#
_cell.length_a   1.000
_cell.length_b   1.000
_cell.length_c   1.000
_cell.angle_alpha   90.00
_cell.angle_beta   90.00
_cell.angle_gamma   90.00
#
_symmetry.space_group_name_H-M   'P 1'
#
loop_
_entity.id
_entity.type
_entity.pdbx_description
1 polymer ?
#
loop_
_entity_poly.entity_id
_entity_poly.type
_entity_poly.pdbx_seq_one_letter_code
_entity_poly.pdbx_strand_id
1 'polypeptide(L)'
;SVSSAASDVYKRQTHGIGHTRMATESDVDIKSAHPYWAFPFEDVSVVHNGQLTNYWGNRRVLERKGYRFNSNCDSEIIAVYIADKMARGIELEQAMHDSLDELDGVFTYVVATKDQLGMAKDYMAAKPMVIYESKDIVACASEEVAIRNIFPHEIKTYDPYEAEVKVWQV
;
A
#
# COMPACT_ATOMS: atom_id res chain seq x y z
N SER A 1 -10.37 30.51 16.32
CA SER A 1 -9.12 29.90 16.75
C SER A 1 -9.27 28.39 16.71
N VAL A 2 -8.53 27.73 15.85
CA VAL A 2 -8.43 26.28 15.84
C VAL A 2 -7.76 25.87 17.16
N SER A 3 -8.40 25.01 17.93
CA SER A 3 -7.91 24.55 19.23
C SER A 3 -6.51 23.95 19.07
N SER A 4 -5.57 24.39 19.92
CA SER A 4 -4.20 23.85 19.95
C SER A 4 -4.16 22.33 20.19
N ALA A 5 -5.16 21.76 20.83
CA ALA A 5 -5.31 20.32 21.05
C ALA A 5 -5.54 19.54 19.74
N ALA A 6 -6.26 20.10 18.78
CA ALA A 6 -6.45 19.45 17.47
C ALA A 6 -5.16 19.42 16.66
N SER A 7 -4.33 20.47 16.74
CA SER A 7 -3.03 20.51 16.08
C SER A 7 -2.00 19.53 16.66
N ASP A 8 -2.11 19.22 17.97
CA ASP A 8 -1.18 18.30 18.63
C ASP A 8 -1.50 16.83 18.34
N VAL A 9 -2.76 16.49 18.06
CA VAL A 9 -3.15 15.14 17.63
C VAL A 9 -2.61 14.83 16.23
N TYR A 10 -2.65 15.80 15.31
CA TYR A 10 -2.11 15.64 13.95
C TYR A 10 -0.57 15.60 13.88
N LYS A 11 0.13 16.08 14.90
CA LYS A 11 1.61 16.08 14.93
C LYS A 11 2.23 14.74 15.35
N ARG A 12 1.43 13.73 15.67
CA ARG A 12 1.90 12.41 16.10
C ARG A 12 1.78 11.32 15.05
N GLN A 13 1.58 11.68 13.80
CA GLN A 13 1.63 10.71 12.72
C GLN A 13 3.09 10.27 12.51
N THR A 14 3.30 8.96 12.53
CA THR A 14 4.62 8.34 12.35
C THR A 14 4.88 8.03 10.89
N HIS A 15 3.84 7.77 10.11
CA HIS A 15 3.95 7.40 8.70
C HIS A 15 2.73 7.82 7.89
N GLY A 16 2.85 7.76 6.58
CA GLY A 16 1.77 8.05 5.64
C GLY A 16 2.08 7.50 4.27
N ILE A 17 1.05 7.21 3.50
CA ILE A 17 1.14 6.77 2.11
C ILE A 17 0.34 7.70 1.20
N GLY A 18 0.77 7.83 -0.04
CA GLY A 18 0.12 8.65 -1.05
C GLY A 18 0.41 8.16 -2.46
N HIS A 19 -0.40 8.59 -3.42
CA HIS A 19 -0.26 8.19 -4.81
C HIS A 19 -0.72 9.29 -5.75
N THR A 20 0.06 9.51 -6.81
CA THR A 20 -0.33 10.37 -7.95
C THR A 20 -0.80 9.45 -9.07
N ARG A 21 -2.11 9.25 -9.15
CA ARG A 21 -2.71 8.30 -10.07
C ARG A 21 -2.80 8.86 -11.50
N MET A 22 -2.42 8.03 -12.46
CA MET A 22 -2.84 8.16 -13.85
C MET A 22 -3.77 6.98 -14.17
N ALA A 23 -5.05 7.26 -14.46
CA ALA A 23 -6.02 6.24 -14.78
C ALA A 23 -5.75 5.62 -16.16
N THR A 24 -5.74 4.29 -16.25
CA THR A 24 -5.58 3.54 -17.51
C THR A 24 -6.87 2.83 -17.91
N GLU A 25 -7.53 2.13 -16.99
CA GLU A 25 -8.71 1.30 -17.29
C GLU A 25 -9.93 1.63 -16.42
N SER A 26 -9.74 2.22 -15.24
CA SER A 26 -10.82 2.57 -14.32
C SER A 26 -11.20 4.05 -14.40
N ASP A 27 -12.42 4.37 -13.96
CA ASP A 27 -12.96 5.73 -14.00
C ASP A 27 -12.08 6.74 -13.25
N VAL A 28 -12.06 7.97 -13.77
CA VAL A 28 -11.40 9.11 -13.12
C VAL A 28 -12.39 9.78 -12.20
N ASP A 29 -12.55 9.23 -11.00
CA ASP A 29 -13.41 9.78 -9.96
C ASP A 29 -12.74 9.69 -8.58
N ILE A 30 -13.36 10.33 -7.58
CA ILE A 30 -12.84 10.35 -6.21
C ILE A 30 -12.84 8.95 -5.59
N LYS A 31 -13.78 8.09 -5.93
CA LYS A 31 -13.89 6.73 -5.38
C LYS A 31 -12.81 5.80 -5.91
N SER A 32 -12.26 6.15 -7.07
CA SER A 32 -11.18 5.41 -7.71
C SER A 32 -9.80 6.01 -7.41
N ALA A 33 -9.69 6.93 -6.45
CA ALA A 33 -8.42 7.54 -6.03
C ALA A 33 -7.76 6.73 -4.92
N HIS A 34 -6.43 6.62 -4.99
CA HIS A 34 -5.63 6.07 -3.90
C HIS A 34 -5.47 7.06 -2.73
N PRO A 35 -5.22 6.60 -1.51
CA PRO A 35 -5.10 5.21 -1.07
C PRO A 35 -6.47 4.52 -0.97
N TYR A 36 -6.49 3.19 -1.15
CA TYR A 36 -7.66 2.37 -0.93
C TYR A 36 -7.70 1.85 0.49
N TRP A 37 -8.85 1.96 1.14
CA TRP A 37 -9.10 1.47 2.48
C TRP A 37 -9.84 0.14 2.43
N ALA A 38 -9.47 -0.77 3.32
CA ALA A 38 -10.16 -2.04 3.47
C ALA A 38 -11.41 -1.88 4.34
N PHE A 39 -12.53 -1.47 3.76
CA PHE A 39 -13.79 -1.40 4.51
C PHE A 39 -14.33 -2.81 4.84
N PRO A 40 -14.74 -3.11 6.09
CA PRO A 40 -14.91 -2.20 7.24
C PRO A 40 -13.68 -2.07 8.16
N PHE A 41 -12.51 -2.51 7.76
CA PHE A 41 -11.28 -2.44 8.55
C PHE A 41 -10.69 -1.03 8.47
N GLU A 42 -10.61 -0.33 9.58
CA GLU A 42 -10.17 1.07 9.63
C GLU A 42 -8.65 1.24 9.48
N ASP A 43 -7.89 0.20 9.76
CA ASP A 43 -6.44 0.30 9.94
C ASP A 43 -5.60 -0.21 8.76
N VAL A 44 -6.21 -0.58 7.64
CA VAL A 44 -5.49 -1.06 6.45
C VAL A 44 -5.77 -0.17 5.26
N SER A 45 -4.73 0.47 4.75
CA SER A 45 -4.80 1.25 3.52
C SER A 45 -3.64 0.93 2.58
N VAL A 46 -3.90 0.99 1.27
CA VAL A 46 -2.95 0.56 0.23
C VAL A 46 -2.85 1.60 -0.89
N VAL A 47 -1.62 1.83 -1.34
CA VAL A 47 -1.33 2.45 -2.64
C VAL A 47 -0.65 1.42 -3.53
N HIS A 48 -1.00 1.37 -4.81
CA HIS A 48 -0.62 0.33 -5.72
C HIS A 48 -0.28 0.89 -7.10
N ASN A 49 0.78 0.38 -7.68
CA ASN A 49 1.15 0.59 -9.07
C ASN A 49 1.17 -0.77 -9.77
N GLY A 50 0.34 -0.94 -10.77
CA GLY A 50 0.23 -2.19 -11.53
C GLY A 50 -1.18 -2.55 -11.92
N GLN A 51 -1.38 -3.82 -12.16
CA GLN A 51 -2.68 -4.41 -12.49
C GLN A 51 -2.76 -5.83 -11.94
N LEU A 52 -3.87 -6.14 -11.27
CA LEU A 52 -4.22 -7.51 -10.93
C LEU A 52 -5.03 -8.12 -12.05
N THR A 53 -4.66 -9.33 -12.44
CA THR A 53 -5.48 -10.17 -13.31
C THR A 53 -6.61 -10.80 -12.48
N ASN A 54 -7.59 -11.41 -13.13
CA ASN A 54 -8.69 -12.08 -12.46
C ASN A 54 -9.42 -11.23 -11.38
N TYR A 55 -9.51 -9.91 -11.58
CA TYR A 55 -10.16 -8.97 -10.67
C TYR A 55 -11.52 -9.46 -10.18
N TRP A 56 -12.42 -9.80 -11.11
CA TRP A 56 -13.77 -10.25 -10.78
C TRP A 56 -13.81 -11.58 -10.03
N GLY A 57 -12.84 -12.47 -10.26
CA GLY A 57 -12.67 -13.69 -9.51
C GLY A 57 -12.37 -13.44 -8.05
N ASN A 58 -11.33 -12.67 -7.80
CA ASN A 58 -10.87 -12.29 -6.46
C ASN A 58 -11.94 -11.50 -5.71
N ARG A 59 -12.59 -10.54 -6.36
CA ARG A 59 -13.68 -9.76 -5.77
C ARG A 59 -14.83 -10.65 -5.29
N ARG A 60 -15.32 -11.56 -6.15
CA ARG A 60 -16.40 -12.48 -5.77
C ARG A 60 -16.05 -13.38 -4.58
N VAL A 61 -14.80 -13.81 -4.45
CA VAL A 61 -14.35 -14.60 -3.30
C VAL A 61 -14.47 -13.79 -2.01
N LEU A 62 -13.99 -12.55 -2.02
CA LEU A 62 -14.05 -11.66 -0.86
C LEU A 62 -15.48 -11.21 -0.54
N GLU A 63 -16.31 -10.92 -1.55
CA GLU A 63 -17.73 -10.58 -1.35
C GLU A 63 -18.52 -11.76 -0.71
N ARG A 64 -18.22 -13.01 -1.06
CA ARG A 64 -18.82 -14.18 -0.39
C ARG A 64 -18.44 -14.32 1.09
N LYS A 65 -17.29 -13.75 1.48
CA LYS A 65 -16.88 -13.64 2.89
C LYS A 65 -17.56 -12.48 3.62
N GLY A 66 -18.36 -11.66 2.92
CA GLY A 66 -19.10 -10.54 3.47
C GLY A 66 -18.43 -9.17 3.31
N TYR A 67 -17.31 -9.09 2.62
CA TYR A 67 -16.64 -7.81 2.34
C TYR A 67 -17.39 -7.01 1.28
N ARG A 68 -17.25 -5.68 1.35
CA ARG A 68 -17.84 -4.74 0.40
C ARG A 68 -16.75 -3.90 -0.24
N PHE A 69 -16.97 -3.55 -1.49
CA PHE A 69 -16.07 -2.72 -2.27
C PHE A 69 -16.76 -1.39 -2.61
N ASN A 70 -16.02 -0.31 -2.51
CA ASN A 70 -16.50 1.05 -2.80
C ASN A 70 -16.17 1.49 -4.24
N SER A 71 -15.23 0.82 -4.88
CA SER A 71 -14.79 1.10 -6.23
C SER A 71 -14.80 -0.16 -7.12
N ASN A 72 -14.48 0.04 -8.40
CA ASN A 72 -14.19 -1.04 -9.33
C ASN A 72 -12.68 -1.12 -9.64
N CYS A 73 -11.84 -0.57 -8.77
CA CYS A 73 -10.40 -0.63 -8.94
C CYS A 73 -9.81 -1.89 -8.31
N ASP A 74 -8.89 -2.51 -9.00
CA ASP A 74 -8.18 -3.71 -8.55
C ASP A 74 -7.33 -3.47 -7.29
N SER A 75 -6.85 -2.26 -7.10
CA SER A 75 -6.07 -1.88 -5.91
C SER A 75 -6.83 -2.07 -4.59
N GLU A 76 -8.16 -1.92 -4.60
CA GLU A 76 -8.99 -2.17 -3.42
C GLU A 76 -9.00 -3.65 -3.02
N ILE A 77 -8.81 -4.57 -3.99
CA ILE A 77 -8.66 -6.00 -3.72
C ILE A 77 -7.48 -6.26 -2.79
N ILE A 78 -6.34 -5.62 -3.03
CA ILE A 78 -5.13 -5.81 -2.21
C ILE A 78 -5.42 -5.38 -0.77
N ALA A 79 -6.03 -4.20 -0.57
CA ALA A 79 -6.36 -3.71 0.76
C ALA A 79 -7.29 -4.67 1.52
N VAL A 80 -8.38 -5.12 0.87
CA VAL A 80 -9.36 -6.03 1.49
C VAL A 80 -8.75 -7.41 1.72
N TYR A 81 -7.91 -7.90 0.81
CA TYR A 81 -7.21 -9.18 0.95
C TYR A 81 -6.28 -9.18 2.17
N ILE A 82 -5.43 -8.17 2.32
CA ILE A 82 -4.53 -8.02 3.46
C ILE A 82 -5.34 -7.96 4.77
N ALA A 83 -6.39 -7.14 4.79
CA ALA A 83 -7.26 -7.02 5.95
C ALA A 83 -7.97 -8.34 6.31
N ASP A 84 -8.44 -9.13 5.32
CA ASP A 84 -9.02 -10.46 5.55
C ASP A 84 -8.01 -11.42 6.21
N LYS A 85 -6.77 -11.41 5.75
CA LYS A 85 -5.70 -12.23 6.33
C LYS A 85 -5.41 -11.80 7.77
N MET A 86 -5.25 -10.49 8.02
CA MET A 86 -4.98 -9.95 9.36
C MET A 86 -6.14 -10.19 10.32
N ALA A 87 -7.39 -10.07 9.88
CA ALA A 87 -8.57 -10.37 10.69
C ALA A 87 -8.64 -11.85 11.15
N ARG A 88 -7.95 -12.74 10.44
CA ARG A 88 -7.78 -14.16 10.82
C ARG A 88 -6.54 -14.42 11.68
N GLY A 89 -5.84 -13.37 12.12
CA GLY A 89 -4.67 -13.46 12.99
C GLY A 89 -3.35 -13.73 12.25
N ILE A 90 -3.32 -13.54 10.93
CA ILE A 90 -2.07 -13.63 10.15
C ILE A 90 -1.35 -12.28 10.26
N GLU A 91 -0.07 -12.31 10.57
CA GLU A 91 0.78 -11.11 10.64
C GLU A 91 0.89 -10.43 9.27
N LEU A 92 1.07 -9.10 9.26
CA LEU A 92 1.12 -8.31 8.04
C LEU A 92 2.14 -8.84 7.04
N GLU A 93 3.37 -9.12 7.48
CA GLU A 93 4.45 -9.62 6.62
C GLU A 93 4.06 -10.93 5.93
N GLN A 94 3.48 -11.88 6.67
CA GLN A 94 3.00 -13.14 6.10
C GLN A 94 1.83 -12.93 5.13
N ALA A 95 0.88 -12.04 5.47
CA ALA A 95 -0.23 -11.71 4.58
C ALA A 95 0.26 -11.08 3.27
N MET A 96 1.34 -10.30 3.32
CA MET A 96 1.98 -9.71 2.15
C MET A 96 2.71 -10.77 1.30
N HIS A 97 3.44 -11.69 1.92
CA HIS A 97 4.04 -12.83 1.20
C HIS A 97 2.95 -13.69 0.53
N ASP A 98 1.89 -14.04 1.26
CA ASP A 98 0.78 -14.80 0.69
C ASP A 98 0.14 -14.07 -0.51
N SER A 99 0.11 -12.73 -0.51
CA SER A 99 -0.43 -11.96 -1.61
C SER A 99 0.35 -12.10 -2.91
N LEU A 100 1.66 -12.35 -2.84
CA LEU A 100 2.50 -12.57 -4.02
C LEU A 100 2.17 -13.90 -4.72
N ASP A 101 1.71 -14.89 -3.97
CA ASP A 101 1.34 -16.21 -4.48
C ASP A 101 -0.14 -16.32 -4.86
N GLU A 102 -1.02 -15.64 -4.12
CA GLU A 102 -2.47 -15.78 -4.27
C GLU A 102 -3.12 -14.73 -5.18
N LEU A 103 -2.47 -13.55 -5.36
CA LEU A 103 -2.94 -12.50 -6.26
C LEU A 103 -2.12 -12.52 -7.55
N ASP A 104 -2.77 -12.85 -8.66
CA ASP A 104 -2.12 -12.86 -9.97
C ASP A 104 -2.10 -11.45 -10.58
N GLY A 105 -0.96 -11.05 -11.12
CA GLY A 105 -0.80 -9.72 -11.71
C GLY A 105 0.65 -9.25 -11.79
N VAL A 106 0.81 -8.00 -12.19
CA VAL A 106 2.10 -7.29 -12.20
C VAL A 106 1.94 -6.04 -11.34
N PHE A 107 2.54 -6.04 -10.15
CA PHE A 107 2.25 -5.02 -9.16
C PHE A 107 3.40 -4.73 -8.18
N THR A 108 3.41 -3.51 -7.73
CA THR A 108 4.13 -3.09 -6.52
C THR A 108 3.18 -2.28 -5.66
N TYR A 109 3.10 -2.55 -4.38
CA TYR A 109 2.23 -1.81 -3.48
C TYR A 109 2.92 -1.44 -2.15
N VAL A 110 2.39 -0.41 -1.53
CA VAL A 110 2.73 -0.02 -0.15
C VAL A 110 1.45 -0.07 0.67
N VAL A 111 1.51 -0.70 1.82
CA VAL A 111 0.43 -0.81 2.78
C VAL A 111 0.79 -0.07 4.06
N ALA A 112 -0.16 0.67 4.61
CA ALA A 112 -0.06 1.26 5.93
C ALA A 112 -1.14 0.67 6.84
N THR A 113 -0.72 0.29 8.03
CA THR A 113 -1.59 -0.05 9.16
C THR A 113 -1.42 0.99 10.26
N LYS A 114 -2.01 0.79 11.42
CA LYS A 114 -1.88 1.71 12.55
C LYS A 114 -0.43 1.91 13.01
N ASP A 115 0.37 0.87 12.98
CA ASP A 115 1.72 0.79 13.57
C ASP A 115 2.76 0.13 12.67
N GLN A 116 2.41 -0.17 11.42
CA GLN A 116 3.31 -0.78 10.45
C GLN A 116 3.20 -0.12 9.07
N LEU A 117 4.32 -0.06 8.39
CA LEU A 117 4.42 0.26 6.97
C LEU A 117 4.98 -0.97 6.25
N GLY A 118 4.34 -1.42 5.19
CA GLY A 118 4.79 -2.54 4.39
C GLY A 118 4.96 -2.19 2.92
N MET A 119 5.92 -2.81 2.25
CA MET A 119 6.12 -2.76 0.80
C MET A 119 6.22 -4.17 0.25
N ALA A 120 5.57 -4.44 -0.88
CA ALA A 120 5.72 -5.67 -1.62
C ALA A 120 5.88 -5.42 -3.11
N LYS A 121 6.73 -6.22 -3.73
CA LYS A 121 7.00 -6.22 -5.17
C LYS A 121 6.79 -7.63 -5.72
N ASP A 122 6.08 -7.73 -6.84
CA ASP A 122 5.75 -9.02 -7.45
C ASP A 122 6.97 -9.77 -8.01
N TYR A 123 6.77 -11.00 -8.48
CA TYR A 123 7.81 -11.84 -9.08
C TYR A 123 8.39 -11.30 -10.39
N MET A 124 7.64 -10.49 -11.14
CA MET A 124 8.12 -9.89 -12.39
C MET A 124 8.93 -8.61 -12.14
N ALA A 125 8.76 -8.00 -10.98
CA ALA A 125 9.43 -6.77 -10.55
C ALA A 125 9.38 -5.61 -11.58
N ALA A 126 8.38 -5.62 -12.47
CA ALA A 126 8.29 -4.67 -13.57
C ALA A 126 7.83 -3.27 -13.15
N LYS A 127 7.19 -3.13 -11.99
CA LYS A 127 6.77 -1.82 -11.48
C LYS A 127 7.86 -1.23 -10.58
N PRO A 128 8.25 0.05 -10.83
CA PRO A 128 9.37 0.65 -10.12
C PRO A 128 9.05 0.88 -8.64
N MET A 129 10.08 0.71 -7.81
CA MET A 129 10.09 1.08 -6.40
C MET A 129 11.53 1.36 -6.00
N VAL A 130 11.76 2.46 -5.32
CA VAL A 130 13.04 2.85 -4.74
C VAL A 130 12.84 3.03 -3.24
N ILE A 131 13.78 2.54 -2.46
CA ILE A 131 13.75 2.60 -1.00
C ILE A 131 14.99 3.35 -0.50
N TYR A 132 14.75 4.27 0.43
CA TYR A 132 15.75 4.82 1.33
C TYR A 132 15.44 4.35 2.74
N GLU A 133 16.43 3.81 3.40
CA GLU A 133 16.31 3.30 4.77
C GLU A 133 17.47 3.78 5.62
N SER A 134 17.14 4.38 6.75
CA SER A 134 18.07 4.82 7.77
C SER A 134 17.60 4.33 9.13
N LYS A 135 18.35 4.66 10.18
CA LYS A 135 17.97 4.27 11.55
C LYS A 135 16.62 4.85 11.99
N ASP A 136 16.26 6.03 11.50
CA ASP A 136 15.12 6.81 12.01
C ASP A 136 14.04 7.05 10.95
N ILE A 137 14.31 6.78 9.67
CA ILE A 137 13.40 7.10 8.56
C ILE A 137 13.45 6.02 7.49
N VAL A 138 12.30 5.63 7.03
CA VAL A 138 12.10 4.86 5.79
C VAL A 138 11.31 5.72 4.81
N ALA A 139 11.74 5.76 3.56
CA ALA A 139 11.02 6.40 2.47
C ALA A 139 10.99 5.48 1.24
N CYS A 140 9.80 5.29 0.70
CA CYS A 140 9.55 4.50 -0.51
C CYS A 140 8.92 5.40 -1.58
N ALA A 141 9.36 5.28 -2.82
CA ALA A 141 8.76 5.99 -3.95
C ALA A 141 8.93 5.21 -5.24
N SER A 142 8.09 5.49 -6.25
CA SER A 142 8.29 4.93 -7.59
C SER A 142 9.53 5.49 -8.28
N GLU A 143 9.98 6.68 -7.89
CA GLU A 143 11.17 7.34 -8.47
C GLU A 143 12.05 7.94 -7.37
N GLU A 144 13.35 7.78 -7.53
CA GLU A 144 14.35 8.26 -6.57
C GLU A 144 14.31 9.78 -6.38
N VAL A 145 13.96 10.54 -7.42
CA VAL A 145 13.88 12.00 -7.34
C VAL A 145 12.89 12.47 -6.29
N ALA A 146 11.80 11.72 -6.06
CA ALA A 146 10.83 12.05 -5.02
C ALA A 146 11.46 11.97 -3.62
N ILE A 147 12.26 10.93 -3.38
CA ILE A 147 12.97 10.74 -2.10
C ILE A 147 14.06 11.81 -1.95
N ARG A 148 14.87 12.05 -2.99
CA ARG A 148 15.96 13.05 -2.96
C ARG A 148 15.48 14.47 -2.69
N ASN A 149 14.26 14.82 -3.10
CA ASN A 149 13.69 16.15 -2.82
C ASN A 149 13.36 16.39 -1.34
N ILE A 150 13.24 15.33 -0.55
CA ILE A 150 12.95 15.44 0.89
C ILE A 150 14.23 15.62 1.71
N PHE A 151 15.35 15.06 1.22
CA PHE A 151 16.61 15.06 1.97
C PHE A 151 17.62 16.05 1.38
N PRO A 152 18.14 17.00 2.18
CA PRO A 152 19.08 18.03 1.71
C PRO A 152 20.53 17.52 1.56
N HIS A 153 20.79 16.25 1.84
CA HIS A 153 22.10 15.61 1.80
C HIS A 153 22.09 14.40 0.87
N GLU A 154 23.27 13.92 0.53
CA GLU A 154 23.40 12.69 -0.25
C GLU A 154 22.86 11.49 0.52
N ILE A 155 22.02 10.71 -0.14
CA ILE A 155 21.39 9.50 0.39
C ILE A 155 21.73 8.29 -0.46
N LYS A 156 21.77 7.12 0.16
CA LYS A 156 21.91 5.84 -0.51
C LYS A 156 20.52 5.20 -0.64
N THR A 157 20.07 5.05 -1.85
CA THR A 157 18.83 4.33 -2.17
C THR A 157 19.13 2.99 -2.80
N TYR A 158 18.14 2.10 -2.83
CA TYR A 158 18.22 0.82 -3.52
C TYR A 158 16.86 0.43 -4.09
N ASP A 159 16.88 -0.42 -5.12
CA ASP A 159 15.69 -1.01 -5.71
C ASP A 159 15.44 -2.38 -5.07
N PRO A 160 14.23 -2.66 -4.56
CA PRO A 160 13.89 -3.98 -4.05
C PRO A 160 13.92 -5.04 -5.18
N TYR A 161 14.28 -6.25 -4.81
CA TYR A 161 14.34 -7.40 -5.71
C TYR A 161 12.93 -7.91 -6.06
N GLU A 162 12.88 -8.85 -7.01
CA GLU A 162 11.68 -9.64 -7.30
C GLU A 162 11.20 -10.39 -6.04
N ALA A 163 9.90 -10.46 -5.86
CA ALA A 163 9.22 -11.09 -4.73
C ALA A 163 9.65 -10.56 -3.35
N GLU A 164 10.19 -9.34 -3.28
CA GLU A 164 10.61 -8.76 -2.01
C GLU A 164 9.42 -8.18 -1.25
N VAL A 165 9.34 -8.57 0.03
CA VAL A 165 8.44 -8.00 1.02
C VAL A 165 9.26 -7.38 2.13
N LYS A 166 8.91 -6.17 2.54
CA LYS A 166 9.48 -5.50 3.71
C LYS A 166 8.37 -4.93 4.58
N VAL A 167 8.53 -5.06 5.88
CA VAL A 167 7.64 -4.47 6.88
C VAL A 167 8.47 -3.75 7.93
N TRP A 168 8.09 -2.52 8.23
CA TRP A 168 8.71 -1.68 9.25
C TRP A 168 7.69 -1.39 10.36
N GLN A 169 8.14 -1.46 11.59
CA GLN A 169 7.40 -0.95 12.76
C GLN A 169 7.60 0.57 12.85
N VAL A 170 6.56 1.33 13.10
CA VAL A 170 6.54 2.80 13.05
C VAL A 170 5.91 3.43 14.30
#